data_12a1e394ef6e38265234da56fc5ffb7c
#
_entry.id   12a1e394ef6e38265234da56fc5ffb7c
#
_cell.length_a   1.000
_cell.length_b   1.000
_cell.length_c   1.000
_cell.angle_alpha   90.00
_cell.angle_beta   90.00
_cell.angle_gamma   90.00
#
_symmetry.space_group_name_H-M   'P 1'
#
loop_
_entity.id
_entity.type
_entity.pdbx_description
1 polymer ?
#
loop_
_entity_poly.entity_id
_entity_poly.type
_entity_poly.pdbx_seq_one_letter_code
_entity_poly.pdbx_strand_id
1 'polypeptide(L)'
;MHSLKGQNVVVVGGSRGVGRSIVEAALGEGATVLAVARGTEALKELSWEASGVKTLAADATQDTAPDAVFAALQPDVLVISAGAFAASACIQDQSWDDFSANWETDVKASFLFCRAALQGRLKPGSRVVLISSGAAFSGGPPNSGGYSGAKQMQMFLAAHSQKEADRLGLGLRFMALAPMRIMTGTGVGQRGILGISAYLGISPADFLASMSDVQTPADVGRAVVALAGGKVPGIAFTVSGSGLAAAA
;
A
#
# COMPACT_ATOMS: atom_id res chain seq x y z
N MET A 1 7.22 -11.18 22.09
CA MET A 1 6.01 -10.44 22.55
C MET A 1 5.30 -9.96 21.29
N HIS A 2 4.08 -10.40 21.02
CA HIS A 2 3.36 -10.02 19.80
C HIS A 2 2.93 -8.54 19.88
N SER A 3 3.46 -7.72 18.97
CA SER A 3 3.35 -6.26 19.03
C SER A 3 1.96 -5.72 18.67
N LEU A 4 1.15 -6.51 17.94
CA LEU A 4 -0.21 -6.15 17.50
C LEU A 4 -1.30 -6.99 18.17
N LYS A 5 -0.97 -7.70 19.26
CA LYS A 5 -1.96 -8.51 19.99
C LYS A 5 -3.14 -7.66 20.45
N GLY A 6 -4.34 -8.09 20.09
CA GLY A 6 -5.60 -7.42 20.41
C GLY A 6 -5.94 -6.21 19.54
N GLN A 7 -5.14 -5.90 18.52
CA GLN A 7 -5.44 -4.87 17.53
C GLN A 7 -6.14 -5.47 16.31
N ASN A 8 -7.06 -4.71 15.74
CA ASN A 8 -7.71 -5.00 14.47
C ASN A 8 -6.94 -4.33 13.34
N VAL A 9 -6.43 -5.12 12.40
CA VAL A 9 -5.71 -4.64 11.21
C VAL A 9 -6.55 -4.92 9.98
N VAL A 10 -6.88 -3.87 9.23
CA VAL A 10 -7.58 -3.99 7.95
C VAL A 10 -6.61 -3.68 6.82
N VAL A 11 -6.49 -4.59 5.84
CA VAL A 11 -5.60 -4.42 4.68
C VAL A 11 -6.43 -4.39 3.40
N VAL A 12 -6.63 -3.20 2.86
CA VAL A 12 -7.30 -2.99 1.56
C VAL A 12 -6.29 -3.26 0.45
N GLY A 13 -6.58 -4.25 -0.40
CA GLY A 13 -5.62 -4.83 -1.35
C GLY A 13 -4.79 -5.97 -0.74
N GLY A 14 -5.35 -6.70 0.25
CA GLY A 14 -4.64 -7.69 1.06
C GLY A 14 -4.47 -9.08 0.44
N SER A 15 -5.00 -9.35 -0.77
CA SER A 15 -5.05 -10.72 -1.30
C SER A 15 -3.75 -11.21 -1.97
N ARG A 16 -2.83 -10.32 -2.35
CA ARG A 16 -1.61 -10.67 -3.10
C ARG A 16 -0.47 -9.69 -2.87
N GLY A 17 0.74 -10.09 -3.26
CA GLY A 17 1.94 -9.25 -3.26
C GLY A 17 2.22 -8.60 -1.90
N VAL A 18 2.51 -7.31 -1.90
CA VAL A 18 2.81 -6.53 -0.70
C VAL A 18 1.66 -6.58 0.31
N GLY A 19 0.41 -6.40 -0.15
CA GLY A 19 -0.76 -6.44 0.74
C GLY A 19 -0.91 -7.76 1.47
N ARG A 20 -0.69 -8.89 0.78
CA ARG A 20 -0.68 -10.23 1.39
C ARG A 20 0.42 -10.36 2.44
N SER A 21 1.63 -9.93 2.14
CA SER A 21 2.73 -9.98 3.12
C SER A 21 2.47 -9.11 4.34
N ILE A 22 1.73 -8.01 4.19
CA ILE A 22 1.27 -7.20 5.34
C ILE A 22 0.25 -7.98 6.18
N VAL A 23 -0.70 -8.68 5.55
CA VAL A 23 -1.67 -9.57 6.23
C VAL A 23 -0.93 -10.62 7.05
N GLU A 24 0.00 -11.35 6.42
CA GLU A 24 0.79 -12.41 7.07
C GLU A 24 1.62 -11.88 8.23
N ALA A 25 2.29 -10.73 8.06
CA ALA A 25 3.06 -10.10 9.12
C ALA A 25 2.20 -9.66 10.30
N ALA A 26 1.02 -9.08 10.06
CA ALA A 26 0.11 -8.66 11.11
C ALA A 26 -0.49 -9.87 11.88
N LEU A 27 -0.85 -10.94 11.19
CA LEU A 27 -1.27 -12.20 11.82
C LEU A 27 -0.16 -12.78 12.71
N GLY A 28 1.08 -12.81 12.21
CA GLY A 28 2.24 -13.28 12.97
C GLY A 28 2.50 -12.48 14.24
N GLU A 29 2.06 -11.22 14.31
CA GLU A 29 2.12 -10.35 15.48
C GLU A 29 0.85 -10.37 16.35
N GLY A 30 -0.06 -11.31 16.09
CA GLY A 30 -1.23 -11.59 16.92
C GLY A 30 -2.40 -10.64 16.72
N ALA A 31 -2.46 -9.92 15.59
CA ALA A 31 -3.60 -9.09 15.22
C ALA A 31 -4.80 -9.92 14.77
N THR A 32 -6.01 -9.37 14.93
CA THR A 32 -7.18 -9.78 14.16
C THR A 32 -7.11 -9.09 12.81
N VAL A 33 -7.04 -9.85 11.71
CA VAL A 33 -6.82 -9.27 10.38
C VAL A 33 -8.00 -9.47 9.46
N LEU A 34 -8.40 -8.38 8.75
CA LEU A 34 -9.33 -8.40 7.63
C LEU A 34 -8.58 -8.05 6.34
N ALA A 35 -8.52 -8.99 5.41
CA ALA A 35 -8.03 -8.77 4.06
C ALA A 35 -9.18 -8.41 3.12
N VAL A 36 -9.07 -7.27 2.43
CA VAL A 36 -10.07 -6.78 1.48
C VAL A 36 -9.51 -6.78 0.07
N ALA A 37 -10.22 -7.35 -0.88
CA ALA A 37 -9.86 -7.31 -2.30
C ALA A 37 -11.09 -7.58 -3.19
N ARG A 38 -10.98 -7.31 -4.49
CA ARG A 38 -12.06 -7.59 -5.47
C ARG A 38 -12.18 -9.08 -5.82
N GLY A 39 -11.04 -9.75 -5.93
CA GLY A 39 -10.97 -11.13 -6.40
C GLY A 39 -11.29 -12.13 -5.29
N THR A 40 -12.39 -12.85 -5.43
CA THR A 40 -12.84 -13.85 -4.47
C THR A 40 -11.93 -15.07 -4.37
N GLU A 41 -11.37 -15.51 -5.50
CA GLU A 41 -10.47 -16.69 -5.53
C GLU A 41 -9.17 -16.44 -4.75
N ALA A 42 -8.50 -15.29 -4.99
CA ALA A 42 -7.30 -14.95 -4.25
C ALA A 42 -7.56 -14.74 -2.74
N LEU A 43 -8.77 -14.31 -2.35
CA LEU A 43 -9.17 -14.23 -0.94
C LEU A 43 -9.43 -15.62 -0.34
N LYS A 44 -9.99 -16.56 -1.10
CA LYS A 44 -10.16 -17.96 -0.66
C LYS A 44 -8.81 -18.63 -0.46
N GLU A 45 -7.89 -18.50 -1.43
CA GLU A 45 -6.52 -19.02 -1.31
C GLU A 45 -5.85 -18.47 -0.04
N LEU A 46 -5.93 -17.16 0.17
CA LEU A 46 -5.38 -16.52 1.37
C LEU A 46 -5.99 -17.10 2.65
N SER A 47 -7.31 -17.34 2.69
CA SER A 47 -7.98 -17.88 3.87
C SER A 47 -7.59 -19.34 4.20
N TRP A 48 -7.19 -20.11 3.19
CA TRP A 48 -6.69 -21.48 3.38
C TRP A 48 -5.24 -21.49 3.85
N GLU A 49 -4.42 -20.61 3.34
CA GLU A 49 -2.99 -20.58 3.64
C GLU A 49 -2.64 -19.78 4.91
N ALA A 50 -3.43 -18.75 5.21
CA ALA A 50 -3.26 -17.90 6.40
C ALA A 50 -4.39 -18.14 7.40
N SER A 51 -4.20 -19.10 8.30
CA SER A 51 -5.20 -19.45 9.33
C SER A 51 -5.55 -18.22 10.19
N GLY A 52 -6.85 -17.99 10.38
CA GLY A 52 -7.37 -16.89 11.21
C GLY A 52 -7.57 -15.56 10.51
N VAL A 53 -7.25 -15.44 9.20
CA VAL A 53 -7.58 -14.23 8.45
C VAL A 53 -9.08 -14.17 8.14
N LYS A 54 -9.67 -12.98 8.34
CA LYS A 54 -11.01 -12.65 7.81
C LYS A 54 -10.84 -12.08 6.40
N THR A 55 -11.79 -12.35 5.52
CA THR A 55 -11.74 -11.84 4.13
C THR A 55 -13.04 -11.14 3.77
N LEU A 56 -12.95 -10.10 2.94
CA LEU A 56 -14.09 -9.37 2.39
C LEU A 56 -13.85 -9.06 0.91
N ALA A 57 -14.75 -9.53 0.05
CA ALA A 57 -14.76 -9.16 -1.36
C ALA A 57 -15.41 -7.78 -1.51
N ALA A 58 -14.62 -6.76 -1.86
CA ALA A 58 -15.10 -5.41 -2.08
C ALA A 58 -14.18 -4.65 -3.07
N ASP A 59 -14.78 -3.77 -3.87
CA ASP A 59 -14.04 -2.83 -4.71
C ASP A 59 -13.77 -1.54 -3.92
N ALA A 60 -12.51 -1.31 -3.60
CA ALA A 60 -12.05 -0.17 -2.80
C ALA A 60 -12.31 1.20 -3.46
N THR A 61 -12.67 1.23 -4.75
CA THR A 61 -12.99 2.45 -5.50
C THR A 61 -14.48 2.83 -5.46
N GLN A 62 -15.31 2.03 -4.80
CA GLN A 62 -16.72 2.36 -4.60
C GLN A 62 -16.90 3.25 -3.36
N ASP A 63 -17.78 4.24 -3.44
CA ASP A 63 -18.04 5.18 -2.34
C ASP A 63 -18.52 4.48 -1.05
N THR A 64 -19.18 3.34 -1.20
CA THR A 64 -19.69 2.52 -0.08
C THR A 64 -18.65 1.57 0.50
N ALA A 65 -17.46 1.45 -0.11
CA ALA A 65 -16.45 0.50 0.34
C ALA A 65 -15.96 0.73 1.78
N PRO A 66 -15.67 1.97 2.22
CA PRO A 66 -15.26 2.21 3.60
C PRO A 66 -16.30 1.75 4.61
N ASP A 67 -17.60 1.96 4.34
CA ASP A 67 -18.69 1.56 5.23
C ASP A 67 -18.77 0.04 5.37
N ALA A 68 -18.74 -0.68 4.26
CA ALA A 68 -18.76 -2.14 4.25
C ALA A 68 -17.53 -2.73 4.98
N VAL A 69 -16.36 -2.14 4.78
CA VAL A 69 -15.10 -2.58 5.39
C VAL A 69 -15.12 -2.34 6.90
N PHE A 70 -15.51 -1.15 7.35
CA PHE A 70 -15.53 -0.81 8.78
C PHE A 70 -16.64 -1.53 9.54
N ALA A 71 -17.74 -1.88 8.89
CA ALA A 71 -18.76 -2.75 9.45
C ALA A 71 -18.28 -4.20 9.65
N ALA A 72 -17.45 -4.71 8.71
CA ALA A 72 -16.89 -6.06 8.80
C ALA A 72 -15.81 -6.18 9.90
N LEU A 73 -14.97 -5.16 10.04
CA LEU A 73 -13.98 -5.06 11.12
C LEU A 73 -13.59 -3.59 11.32
N GLN A 74 -13.91 -3.03 12.49
CA GLN A 74 -13.47 -1.68 12.88
C GLN A 74 -11.95 -1.65 13.11
N PRO A 75 -11.15 -0.91 12.32
CA PRO A 75 -9.70 -1.00 12.39
C PRO A 75 -9.09 -0.14 13.51
N ASP A 76 -8.08 -0.69 14.18
CA ASP A 76 -7.07 0.07 14.92
C ASP A 76 -5.94 0.52 13.96
N VAL A 77 -5.69 -0.31 12.94
CA VAL A 77 -4.74 -0.04 11.86
C VAL A 77 -5.41 -0.31 10.52
N LEU A 78 -5.47 0.71 9.67
CA LEU A 78 -5.99 0.64 8.32
C LEU A 78 -4.83 0.79 7.32
N VAL A 79 -4.62 -0.21 6.48
CA VAL A 79 -3.58 -0.19 5.45
C VAL A 79 -4.22 -0.15 4.07
N ILE A 80 -3.86 0.83 3.26
CA ILE A 80 -4.33 0.97 1.88
C ILE A 80 -3.19 0.56 0.94
N SER A 81 -3.26 -0.67 0.45
CA SER A 81 -2.32 -1.30 -0.48
C SER A 81 -2.97 -1.66 -1.82
N ALA A 82 -4.25 -1.29 -2.01
CA ALA A 82 -4.95 -1.48 -3.28
C ALA A 82 -4.29 -0.66 -4.38
N GLY A 83 -4.14 -1.26 -5.55
CA GLY A 83 -3.57 -0.58 -6.70
C GLY A 83 -3.83 -1.32 -8.01
N ALA A 84 -3.77 -0.56 -9.11
CA ALA A 84 -3.81 -1.09 -10.46
C ALA A 84 -2.42 -1.49 -10.95
N PHE A 85 -2.39 -2.32 -11.98
CA PHE A 85 -1.18 -2.54 -12.74
C PHE A 85 -0.98 -1.37 -13.70
N ALA A 86 0.11 -0.63 -13.50
CA ALA A 86 0.46 0.49 -14.36
C ALA A 86 0.69 0.04 -15.82
N ALA A 87 0.24 0.83 -16.76
CA ALA A 87 0.72 0.78 -18.13
C ALA A 87 2.19 1.25 -18.14
N SER A 88 3.06 0.54 -18.88
CA SER A 88 4.46 0.91 -19.03
C SER A 88 4.69 1.42 -20.44
N ALA A 89 4.67 2.73 -20.60
CA ALA A 89 4.96 3.42 -21.87
C ALA A 89 5.46 4.84 -21.61
N CYS A 90 6.18 5.42 -22.58
CA CYS A 90 6.58 6.82 -22.54
C CYS A 90 5.34 7.72 -22.60
N ILE A 91 5.39 8.89 -22.01
CA ILE A 91 4.22 9.78 -21.88
C ILE A 91 3.61 10.17 -23.24
N GLN A 92 4.44 10.31 -24.27
CA GLN A 92 3.98 10.64 -25.62
C GLN A 92 3.21 9.50 -26.33
N ASP A 93 3.34 8.27 -25.79
CA ASP A 93 2.74 7.05 -26.36
C ASP A 93 1.56 6.54 -25.51
N GLN A 94 1.19 7.25 -24.43
CA GLN A 94 0.10 6.87 -23.54
C GLN A 94 -1.21 7.56 -23.90
N SER A 95 -2.32 6.83 -23.82
CA SER A 95 -3.65 7.43 -23.70
C SER A 95 -3.86 8.02 -22.29
N TRP A 96 -4.86 8.90 -22.15
CA TRP A 96 -5.26 9.36 -20.80
C TRP A 96 -5.72 8.20 -19.90
N ASP A 97 -6.45 7.25 -20.46
CA ASP A 97 -6.97 6.09 -19.72
C ASP A 97 -5.84 5.24 -19.15
N ASP A 98 -4.77 5.00 -19.93
CA ASP A 98 -3.59 4.30 -19.46
C ASP A 98 -2.85 5.09 -18.39
N PHE A 99 -2.66 6.39 -18.60
CA PHE A 99 -1.98 7.28 -17.67
C PHE A 99 -2.74 7.42 -16.35
N SER A 100 -4.06 7.53 -16.40
CA SER A 100 -4.91 7.74 -15.22
C SER A 100 -5.29 6.46 -14.47
N ALA A 101 -5.02 5.27 -14.99
CA ALA A 101 -5.46 4.00 -14.41
C ALA A 101 -5.12 3.83 -12.91
N ASN A 102 -3.93 4.28 -12.49
CA ASN A 102 -3.54 4.27 -11.08
C ASN A 102 -4.22 5.39 -10.27
N TRP A 103 -4.60 6.48 -10.90
CA TRP A 103 -5.38 7.53 -10.24
C TRP A 103 -6.79 7.05 -9.94
N GLU A 104 -7.43 6.38 -10.89
CA GLU A 104 -8.78 5.81 -10.73
C GLU A 104 -8.83 4.64 -9.75
N THR A 105 -7.70 4.05 -9.42
CA THR A 105 -7.65 2.92 -8.48
C THR A 105 -6.94 3.30 -7.19
N ASP A 106 -5.64 3.58 -7.24
CA ASP A 106 -4.78 3.76 -6.06
C ASP A 106 -5.13 5.06 -5.31
N VAL A 107 -5.26 6.17 -6.07
CA VAL A 107 -5.58 7.49 -5.48
C VAL A 107 -7.02 7.51 -5.01
N LYS A 108 -7.97 7.04 -5.84
CA LYS A 108 -9.39 7.02 -5.47
C LYS A 108 -9.65 6.18 -4.23
N ALA A 109 -9.11 4.96 -4.15
CA ALA A 109 -9.22 4.14 -2.94
C ALA A 109 -8.62 4.86 -1.73
N SER A 110 -7.41 5.42 -1.85
CA SER A 110 -6.77 6.16 -0.76
C SER A 110 -7.62 7.35 -0.30
N PHE A 111 -8.15 8.12 -1.25
CA PHE A 111 -9.02 9.26 -0.96
C PHE A 111 -10.29 8.85 -0.21
N LEU A 112 -11.00 7.81 -0.67
CA LEU A 112 -12.25 7.37 -0.05
C LEU A 112 -12.05 6.93 1.40
N PHE A 113 -11.02 6.15 1.68
CA PHE A 113 -10.72 5.70 3.04
C PHE A 113 -10.17 6.82 3.93
N CYS A 114 -9.34 7.74 3.41
CA CYS A 114 -8.93 8.93 4.15
C CYS A 114 -10.13 9.84 4.46
N ARG A 115 -11.01 10.07 3.51
CA ARG A 115 -12.26 10.82 3.70
C ARG A 115 -13.11 10.22 4.82
N ALA A 116 -13.35 8.91 4.78
CA ALA A 116 -14.13 8.22 5.81
C ALA A 116 -13.48 8.35 7.20
N ALA A 117 -12.15 8.22 7.29
CA ALA A 117 -11.42 8.42 8.54
C ALA A 117 -11.58 9.85 9.07
N LEU A 118 -11.44 10.87 8.22
CA LEU A 118 -11.61 12.29 8.58
C LEU A 118 -13.06 12.66 8.94
N GLN A 119 -14.04 11.88 8.47
CA GLN A 119 -15.45 11.98 8.89
C GLN A 119 -15.72 11.36 10.26
N GLY A 120 -14.68 10.97 11.01
CA GLY A 120 -14.83 10.40 12.35
C GLY A 120 -15.26 8.92 12.38
N ARG A 121 -15.09 8.20 11.25
CA ARG A 121 -15.46 6.77 11.15
C ARG A 121 -14.44 5.84 11.82
N LEU A 122 -13.28 6.36 12.21
CA LEU A 122 -12.26 5.65 12.99
C LEU A 122 -12.19 6.18 14.41
N LYS A 123 -11.85 5.33 15.36
CA LYS A 123 -11.68 5.74 16.76
C LYS A 123 -10.37 6.51 16.97
N PRO A 124 -10.29 7.42 17.94
CA PRO A 124 -9.03 8.05 18.32
C PRO A 124 -7.94 7.02 18.63
N GLY A 125 -6.70 7.31 18.23
CA GLY A 125 -5.56 6.39 18.31
C GLY A 125 -5.41 5.45 17.11
N SER A 126 -6.40 5.39 16.19
CA SER A 126 -6.27 4.59 14.97
C SER A 126 -5.20 5.17 14.02
N ARG A 127 -4.59 4.28 13.25
CA ARG A 127 -3.51 4.58 12.31
C ARG A 127 -3.91 4.21 10.89
N VAL A 128 -3.60 5.09 9.93
CA VAL A 128 -3.85 4.88 8.50
C VAL A 128 -2.50 4.88 7.79
N VAL A 129 -2.18 3.81 7.07
CA VAL A 129 -0.92 3.64 6.33
C VAL A 129 -1.23 3.51 4.85
N LEU A 130 -0.80 4.46 4.04
CA LEU A 130 -0.90 4.42 2.58
C LEU A 130 0.38 3.80 2.00
N ILE A 131 0.24 2.73 1.21
CA ILE A 131 1.39 2.09 0.56
C ILE A 131 1.68 2.80 -0.75
N SER A 132 2.70 3.64 -0.71
CA SER A 132 3.26 4.36 -1.85
C SER A 132 4.33 3.52 -2.57
N SER A 133 5.36 4.14 -3.11
CA SER A 133 6.46 3.50 -3.84
C SER A 133 7.66 4.44 -3.91
N GLY A 134 8.86 3.90 -4.05
CA GLY A 134 10.05 4.65 -4.44
C GLY A 134 9.88 5.41 -5.75
N ALA A 135 8.97 4.98 -6.61
CA ALA A 135 8.59 5.70 -7.83
C ALA A 135 7.96 7.09 -7.57
N ALA A 136 7.53 7.38 -6.34
CA ALA A 136 7.02 8.70 -5.94
C ALA A 136 8.11 9.78 -5.90
N PHE A 137 9.38 9.40 -5.91
CA PHE A 137 10.51 10.32 -5.77
C PHE A 137 11.20 10.57 -7.10
N SER A 138 11.84 11.75 -7.22
CA SER A 138 12.73 12.12 -8.34
C SER A 138 12.11 11.94 -9.74
N GLY A 139 10.80 12.20 -9.89
CA GLY A 139 10.10 12.06 -11.17
C GLY A 139 9.74 10.62 -11.56
N GLY A 140 10.13 9.64 -10.76
CA GLY A 140 9.85 8.22 -11.00
C GLY A 140 10.78 7.54 -12.00
N PRO A 141 10.71 6.21 -12.13
CA PRO A 141 11.42 5.47 -13.15
C PRO A 141 10.83 5.72 -14.55
N PRO A 142 11.60 5.44 -15.62
CA PRO A 142 11.11 5.55 -16.99
C PRO A 142 9.79 4.77 -17.20
N ASN A 143 8.98 5.22 -18.14
CA ASN A 143 7.73 4.57 -18.57
C ASN A 143 6.67 4.41 -17.45
N SER A 144 6.74 5.17 -16.37
CA SER A 144 5.86 5.01 -15.21
C SER A 144 5.19 6.29 -14.72
N GLY A 145 5.02 7.31 -15.60
CA GLY A 145 4.54 8.63 -15.21
C GLY A 145 3.21 8.63 -14.44
N GLY A 146 2.20 7.94 -14.95
CA GLY A 146 0.89 7.82 -14.30
C GLY A 146 0.96 7.12 -12.93
N TYR A 147 1.69 6.00 -12.87
CA TYR A 147 1.96 5.28 -11.62
C TYR A 147 2.72 6.16 -10.62
N SER A 148 3.81 6.77 -11.04
CA SER A 148 4.67 7.60 -10.18
C SER A 148 3.89 8.79 -9.60
N GLY A 149 3.10 9.48 -10.44
CA GLY A 149 2.24 10.56 -10.00
C GLY A 149 1.17 10.10 -8.99
N ALA A 150 0.54 8.95 -9.23
CA ALA A 150 -0.43 8.37 -8.29
C ALA A 150 0.23 8.00 -6.95
N LYS A 151 1.44 7.45 -6.97
CA LYS A 151 2.20 7.12 -5.74
C LYS A 151 2.67 8.36 -4.99
N GLN A 152 3.03 9.43 -5.70
CA GLN A 152 3.31 10.72 -5.08
C GLN A 152 2.05 11.33 -4.44
N MET A 153 0.88 11.22 -5.11
CA MET A 153 -0.38 11.66 -4.53
C MET A 153 -0.72 10.92 -3.24
N GLN A 154 -0.41 9.62 -3.11
CA GLN A 154 -0.59 8.90 -1.84
C GLN A 154 0.31 9.46 -0.71
N MET A 155 1.55 9.86 -1.01
CA MET A 155 2.41 10.57 -0.04
C MET A 155 1.78 11.90 0.40
N PHE A 156 1.30 12.68 -0.58
CA PHE A 156 0.60 13.94 -0.31
C PHE A 156 -0.65 13.74 0.51
N LEU A 157 -1.51 12.76 0.18
CA LEU A 157 -2.75 12.46 0.90
C LEU A 157 -2.48 12.11 2.38
N ALA A 158 -1.44 11.34 2.68
CA ALA A 158 -1.08 11.04 4.06
C ALA A 158 -0.73 12.32 4.86
N ALA A 159 0.12 13.16 4.29
CA ALA A 159 0.55 14.41 4.94
C ALA A 159 -0.61 15.42 5.07
N HIS A 160 -1.44 15.54 4.03
CA HIS A 160 -2.60 16.43 4.03
C HIS A 160 -3.67 15.96 5.02
N SER A 161 -4.00 14.66 5.00
CA SER A 161 -4.98 14.08 5.94
C SER A 161 -4.51 14.18 7.40
N GLN A 162 -3.21 14.11 7.67
CA GLN A 162 -2.71 14.35 9.03
C GLN A 162 -3.03 15.76 9.50
N LYS A 163 -2.76 16.78 8.67
CA LYS A 163 -3.09 18.19 9.02
C LYS A 163 -4.58 18.39 9.29
N GLU A 164 -5.43 17.76 8.47
CA GLU A 164 -6.88 17.82 8.67
C GLU A 164 -7.33 17.10 9.95
N ALA A 165 -6.76 15.92 10.22
CA ALA A 165 -7.05 15.18 11.46
C ALA A 165 -6.65 15.95 12.71
N ASP A 166 -5.49 16.62 12.69
CA ASP A 166 -5.01 17.47 13.78
C ASP A 166 -5.94 18.68 13.98
N ARG A 167 -6.31 19.37 12.90
CA ARG A 167 -7.27 20.49 12.93
C ARG A 167 -8.63 20.10 13.51
N LEU A 168 -9.09 18.88 13.19
CA LEU A 168 -10.38 18.36 13.66
C LEU A 168 -10.30 17.69 15.05
N GLY A 169 -9.12 17.55 15.63
CA GLY A 169 -8.92 16.92 16.94
C GLY A 169 -9.27 15.44 16.98
N LEU A 170 -9.13 14.71 15.84
CA LEU A 170 -9.58 13.32 15.72
C LEU A 170 -8.67 12.32 16.43
N GLY A 171 -7.45 12.69 16.80
CA GLY A 171 -6.47 11.80 17.42
C GLY A 171 -6.04 10.63 16.49
N LEU A 172 -6.16 10.81 15.18
CA LEU A 172 -5.74 9.83 14.17
C LEU A 172 -4.31 10.08 13.73
N ARG A 173 -3.66 9.03 13.26
CA ARG A 173 -2.33 9.14 12.66
C ARG A 173 -2.33 8.61 11.23
N PHE A 174 -1.99 9.49 10.28
CA PHE A 174 -1.82 9.15 8.88
C PHE A 174 -0.34 9.04 8.53
N MET A 175 0.02 8.00 7.76
CA MET A 175 1.38 7.73 7.34
C MET A 175 1.40 7.23 5.90
N ALA A 176 2.48 7.49 5.19
CA ALA A 176 2.78 6.86 3.91
C ALA A 176 4.06 6.04 4.03
N LEU A 177 4.07 4.85 3.45
CA LEU A 177 5.25 3.98 3.35
C LEU A 177 5.58 3.73 1.89
N ALA A 178 6.79 4.07 1.49
CA ALA A 178 7.30 3.88 0.14
C ALA A 178 8.32 2.74 0.09
N PRO A 179 7.96 1.56 -0.43
CA PRO A 179 8.93 0.54 -0.80
C PRO A 179 9.87 1.07 -1.90
N MET A 180 11.18 1.05 -1.65
CA MET A 180 12.17 1.75 -2.48
C MET A 180 12.69 0.91 -3.65
N ARG A 181 12.49 -0.40 -3.63
CA ARG A 181 13.03 -1.32 -4.63
C ARG A 181 11.92 -2.12 -5.31
N ILE A 182 12.18 -2.50 -6.55
CA ILE A 182 11.30 -3.42 -7.29
C ILE A 182 11.40 -4.81 -6.64
N MET A 183 10.24 -5.42 -6.39
CA MET A 183 10.13 -6.72 -5.74
C MET A 183 9.72 -7.78 -6.78
N THR A 184 10.61 -8.72 -7.07
CA THR A 184 10.42 -9.76 -8.10
C THR A 184 9.21 -10.67 -7.84
N GLY A 185 8.82 -10.88 -6.60
CA GLY A 185 7.68 -11.71 -6.20
C GLY A 185 6.31 -11.02 -6.30
N THR A 186 6.22 -9.84 -6.94
CA THR A 186 4.97 -9.09 -7.09
C THR A 186 4.61 -8.83 -8.55
N GLY A 187 3.30 -8.82 -8.88
CA GLY A 187 2.88 -8.52 -10.24
C GLY A 187 3.25 -7.11 -10.71
N VAL A 188 3.27 -6.11 -9.81
CA VAL A 188 3.75 -4.75 -10.10
C VAL A 188 5.25 -4.77 -10.37
N GLY A 189 6.03 -5.49 -9.56
CA GLY A 189 7.47 -5.63 -9.75
C GLY A 189 7.83 -6.29 -11.07
N GLN A 190 7.14 -7.39 -11.45
CA GLN A 190 7.37 -8.06 -12.74
C GLN A 190 7.12 -7.13 -13.92
N ARG A 191 6.02 -6.36 -13.92
CA ARG A 191 5.73 -5.38 -14.97
C ARG A 191 6.76 -4.25 -15.00
N GLY A 192 7.20 -3.77 -13.83
CA GLY A 192 8.26 -2.76 -13.74
C GLY A 192 9.59 -3.26 -14.34
N ILE A 193 9.98 -4.50 -14.03
CA ILE A 193 11.18 -5.13 -14.60
C ILE A 193 11.09 -5.15 -16.14
N LEU A 194 9.99 -5.67 -16.68
CA LEU A 194 9.80 -5.77 -18.14
C LEU A 194 9.80 -4.38 -18.81
N GLY A 195 9.07 -3.41 -18.25
CA GLY A 195 8.98 -2.08 -18.84
C GLY A 195 10.29 -1.31 -18.81
N ILE A 196 11.01 -1.34 -17.67
CA ILE A 196 12.31 -0.65 -17.56
C ILE A 196 13.38 -1.32 -18.42
N SER A 197 13.44 -2.66 -18.43
CA SER A 197 14.38 -3.40 -19.28
C SER A 197 14.19 -3.08 -20.75
N ALA A 198 12.94 -3.06 -21.23
CA ALA A 198 12.60 -2.68 -22.59
C ALA A 198 13.02 -1.24 -22.91
N TYR A 199 12.77 -0.29 -21.99
CA TYR A 199 13.19 1.10 -22.16
C TYR A 199 14.72 1.27 -22.25
N LEU A 200 15.47 0.51 -21.44
CA LEU A 200 16.93 0.56 -21.41
C LEU A 200 17.57 -0.28 -22.55
N GLY A 201 16.82 -1.07 -23.28
CA GLY A 201 17.33 -1.97 -24.31
C GLY A 201 18.20 -3.11 -23.77
N ILE A 202 17.94 -3.57 -22.53
CA ILE A 202 18.66 -4.66 -21.88
C ILE A 202 17.72 -5.83 -21.56
N SER A 203 18.27 -7.00 -21.28
CA SER A 203 17.45 -8.13 -20.86
C SER A 203 16.91 -7.94 -19.44
N PRO A 204 15.73 -8.53 -19.09
CA PRO A 204 15.25 -8.54 -17.70
C PRO A 204 16.26 -9.17 -16.73
N ALA A 205 17.06 -10.15 -17.17
CA ALA A 205 18.09 -10.78 -16.35
C ALA A 205 19.23 -9.82 -16.04
N ASP A 206 19.70 -9.05 -17.03
CA ASP A 206 20.74 -8.04 -16.83
C ASP A 206 20.26 -6.91 -15.92
N PHE A 207 19.00 -6.50 -16.10
CA PHE A 207 18.39 -5.50 -15.20
C PHE A 207 18.36 -6.01 -13.76
N LEU A 208 17.92 -7.25 -13.52
CA LEU A 208 17.90 -7.84 -12.19
C LEU A 208 19.30 -7.97 -11.60
N ALA A 209 20.30 -8.36 -12.39
CA ALA A 209 21.68 -8.46 -11.95
C ALA A 209 22.29 -7.10 -11.55
N SER A 210 21.79 -5.99 -12.12
CA SER A 210 22.22 -4.64 -11.78
C SER A 210 21.61 -4.11 -10.48
N MET A 211 20.57 -4.76 -9.94
CA MET A 211 19.88 -4.30 -8.74
C MET A 211 20.72 -4.57 -7.48
N SER A 212 20.94 -3.53 -6.70
CA SER A 212 21.48 -3.62 -5.33
C SER A 212 20.37 -3.49 -4.30
N ASP A 213 20.65 -3.91 -3.05
CA ASP A 213 19.73 -3.74 -1.91
C ASP A 213 18.35 -4.41 -2.18
N VAL A 214 18.38 -5.73 -2.40
CA VAL A 214 17.19 -6.52 -2.73
C VAL A 214 16.15 -6.39 -1.63
N GLN A 215 14.93 -6.06 -2.02
CA GLN A 215 13.77 -5.91 -1.14
C GLN A 215 12.74 -7.00 -1.44
N THR A 216 12.12 -7.52 -0.38
CA THR A 216 11.04 -8.50 -0.47
C THR A 216 9.72 -7.92 0.03
N PRO A 217 8.56 -8.48 -0.35
CA PRO A 217 7.29 -8.10 0.24
C PRO A 217 7.26 -8.25 1.77
N ALA A 218 7.99 -9.21 2.34
CA ALA A 218 8.08 -9.42 3.78
C ALA A 218 8.76 -8.24 4.51
N ASP A 219 9.71 -7.53 3.87
CA ASP A 219 10.31 -6.31 4.43
C ASP A 219 9.26 -5.23 4.61
N VAL A 220 8.35 -5.10 3.64
CA VAL A 220 7.23 -4.14 3.72
C VAL A 220 6.25 -4.55 4.82
N GLY A 221 5.94 -5.84 4.96
CA GLY A 221 5.11 -6.36 6.04
C GLY A 221 5.68 -6.00 7.42
N ARG A 222 6.97 -6.25 7.64
CA ARG A 222 7.66 -5.87 8.90
C ARG A 222 7.66 -4.36 9.15
N ALA A 223 7.87 -3.56 8.10
CA ALA A 223 7.82 -2.10 8.21
C ALA A 223 6.42 -1.60 8.62
N VAL A 224 5.35 -2.15 8.04
CA VAL A 224 3.97 -1.81 8.44
C VAL A 224 3.71 -2.20 9.89
N VAL A 225 4.16 -3.36 10.35
CA VAL A 225 4.05 -3.78 11.76
C VAL A 225 4.76 -2.77 12.69
N ALA A 226 5.96 -2.32 12.33
CA ALA A 226 6.69 -1.33 13.11
C ALA A 226 5.95 0.02 13.18
N LEU A 227 5.39 0.49 12.06
CA LEU A 227 4.56 1.69 12.01
C LEU A 227 3.26 1.53 12.80
N ALA A 228 2.61 0.38 12.68
CA ALA A 228 1.41 0.01 13.43
C ALA A 228 1.65 -0.03 14.94
N GLY A 229 2.85 -0.37 15.39
CA GLY A 229 3.25 -0.31 16.81
C GLY A 229 3.30 1.10 17.41
N GLY A 230 3.21 2.15 16.60
CA GLY A 230 3.01 3.54 17.03
C GLY A 230 4.23 4.24 17.64
N LYS A 231 5.40 3.61 17.60
CA LYS A 231 6.62 4.13 18.26
C LYS A 231 7.53 4.95 17.34
N VAL A 232 7.26 4.95 16.02
CA VAL A 232 8.10 5.64 15.03
C VAL A 232 7.51 7.01 14.71
N PRO A 233 8.16 8.13 15.02
CA PRO A 233 7.68 9.47 14.70
C PRO A 233 7.84 9.78 13.20
N GLY A 234 6.92 10.60 12.64
CA GLY A 234 6.95 11.00 11.23
C GLY A 234 5.68 10.64 10.47
N ILE A 235 5.57 11.13 9.24
CA ILE A 235 4.42 10.90 8.35
C ILE A 235 4.84 10.09 7.12
N ALA A 236 6.00 10.38 6.56
CA ALA A 236 6.51 9.73 5.36
C ALA A 236 7.70 8.83 5.68
N PHE A 237 7.64 7.60 5.18
CA PHE A 237 8.64 6.58 5.44
C PHE A 237 9.05 5.86 4.16
N THR A 238 10.26 5.38 4.15
CA THR A 238 10.79 4.48 3.11
C THR A 238 11.13 3.13 3.71
N VAL A 239 11.11 2.08 2.92
CA VAL A 239 11.61 0.76 3.29
C VAL A 239 12.40 0.17 2.13
N SER A 240 13.52 -0.46 2.46
CA SER A 240 14.37 -1.22 1.54
C SER A 240 14.82 -2.52 2.20
N GLY A 241 15.74 -3.26 1.58
CA GLY A 241 16.40 -4.40 2.21
C GLY A 241 17.14 -4.02 3.50
N SER A 242 17.59 -2.77 3.61
CA SER A 242 18.24 -2.21 4.81
C SER A 242 17.28 -1.85 5.95
N GLY A 243 15.96 -1.90 5.73
CA GLY A 243 14.92 -1.65 6.72
C GLY A 243 14.13 -0.37 6.55
N LEU A 244 13.40 0.01 7.60
CA LEU A 244 12.51 1.18 7.66
C LEU A 244 13.32 2.44 8.01
N ALA A 245 13.08 3.54 7.28
CA ALA A 245 13.66 4.86 7.54
C ALA A 245 12.61 5.97 7.35
N ALA A 246 12.82 7.15 7.96
CA ALA A 246 12.04 8.33 7.62
C ALA A 246 12.39 8.75 6.18
N ALA A 247 11.38 9.19 5.43
CA ALA A 247 11.63 9.80 4.12
C ALA A 247 12.20 11.21 4.34
N ALA A 248 13.25 11.54 3.54
CA ALA A 248 13.87 12.85 3.53
C ALA A 248 13.00 13.89 2.82
#